data_9b59186f729aef8e32cc82034e09b3c3
#
_entry.id   9b59186f729aef8e32cc82034e09b3c3
#
_cell.length_a   1.000
_cell.length_b   1.000
_cell.length_c   1.000
_cell.angle_alpha   90.00
_cell.angle_beta   90.00
_cell.angle_gamma   90.00
#
_symmetry.space_group_name_H-M   'P 1'
#
loop_
_entity.id
_entity.type
_entity.pdbx_description
1 polymer ?
#
loop_
_entity_poly.entity_id
_entity_poly.type
_entity_poly.pdbx_seq_one_letter_code
_entity_poly.pdbx_strand_id
1 'polypeptide(L)'
;LLSLPGIFGTTLADIPSAQTPYLSVDPQWVANWRKPLDDAIVDKRRPRIGLMWSGGQITAIKGRSIPLVLLRELLDLPANFISLQKEISSNDTALLQTLPGPGLRHFGAPFSDVQQTDFADTAAIISQLDWVISVDTSVAHLAAALGKETWIPLPKVSDWRWLEARNDSPWYSQVRLFRQSTAGDWNPILGEIGAAIRARL
;
A
#
# COMPACT_ATOMS: atom_id res chain seq x y z
N LEU A 1 1.48 1.10 25.63
CA LEU A 1 0.37 1.16 24.65
C LEU A 1 -0.14 -0.24 24.28
N LEU A 2 0.73 -1.23 24.05
CA LEU A 2 0.33 -2.61 23.67
C LEU A 2 -0.45 -3.35 24.76
N SER A 3 -0.42 -2.88 26.01
CA SER A 3 -1.16 -3.44 27.14
C SER A 3 -2.61 -2.96 27.23
N LEU A 4 -2.98 -1.89 26.51
CA LEU A 4 -4.31 -1.28 26.61
C LEU A 4 -5.46 -2.26 26.28
N PRO A 5 -5.39 -3.09 25.24
CA PRO A 5 -6.45 -4.05 24.98
C PRO A 5 -6.69 -4.99 26.14
N GLY A 6 -5.64 -5.46 26.82
CA GLY A 6 -5.76 -6.30 28.01
C GLY A 6 -6.38 -5.56 29.20
N ILE A 7 -6.03 -4.28 29.41
CA ILE A 7 -6.59 -3.44 30.49
C ILE A 7 -8.09 -3.20 30.26
N PHE A 8 -8.51 -2.96 29.02
CA PHE A 8 -9.91 -2.72 28.67
C PHE A 8 -10.69 -4.00 28.41
N GLY A 9 -10.07 -5.18 28.53
CA GLY A 9 -10.71 -6.47 28.22
C GLY A 9 -11.15 -6.59 26.76
N THR A 10 -10.49 -5.87 25.84
CA THR A 10 -10.85 -5.83 24.42
C THR A 10 -10.70 -7.23 23.80
N THR A 11 -11.76 -7.71 23.19
CA THR A 11 -11.79 -8.95 22.39
C THR A 11 -11.80 -8.64 20.89
N LEU A 12 -11.66 -9.66 20.04
CA LEU A 12 -11.76 -9.45 18.59
C LEU A 12 -13.12 -8.89 18.15
N ALA A 13 -14.18 -9.18 18.93
CA ALA A 13 -15.52 -8.68 18.66
C ALA A 13 -15.72 -7.21 19.03
N ASP A 14 -14.92 -6.72 19.99
CA ASP A 14 -15.05 -5.38 20.57
C ASP A 14 -13.98 -4.41 20.03
N ILE A 15 -13.12 -4.87 19.13
CA ILE A 15 -12.18 -3.96 18.48
C ILE A 15 -13.02 -2.84 17.88
N PRO A 16 -12.78 -1.54 18.26
CA PRO A 16 -13.45 -0.41 17.65
C PRO A 16 -13.08 -0.42 16.16
N SER A 17 -13.70 -1.35 15.44
CA SER A 17 -13.34 -1.56 14.05
C SER A 17 -13.76 -0.33 13.29
N ALA A 18 -12.86 0.12 12.54
CA ALA A 18 -13.05 1.13 11.56
C ALA A 18 -14.04 0.66 10.48
N GLN A 19 -15.31 0.54 10.82
CA GLN A 19 -16.37 0.54 9.81
C GLN A 19 -16.41 1.91 9.11
N THR A 20 -15.85 2.94 9.76
CA THR A 20 -15.71 4.30 9.24
C THR A 20 -14.25 4.73 9.31
N PRO A 21 -13.77 5.52 8.35
CA PRO A 21 -12.47 6.15 8.44
C PRO A 21 -12.33 6.94 9.74
N TYR A 22 -11.23 6.78 10.46
CA TYR A 22 -10.94 7.56 11.66
C TYR A 22 -9.84 8.60 11.45
N LEU A 23 -9.24 8.64 10.26
CA LEU A 23 -8.38 9.71 9.79
C LEU A 23 -9.03 10.44 8.62
N SER A 24 -8.75 11.72 8.52
CA SER A 24 -9.15 12.58 7.40
C SER A 24 -7.94 13.35 6.88
N VAL A 25 -8.03 13.81 5.65
CA VAL A 25 -6.98 14.62 5.01
C VAL A 25 -7.47 16.05 4.90
N ASP A 26 -6.61 17.00 5.21
CA ASP A 26 -6.89 18.40 4.98
C ASP A 26 -7.13 18.65 3.47
N PRO A 27 -8.26 19.28 3.09
CA PRO A 27 -8.59 19.56 1.71
C PRO A 27 -7.51 20.36 0.95
N GLN A 28 -6.73 21.18 1.63
CA GLN A 28 -5.64 21.94 1.01
C GLN A 28 -4.55 21.01 0.47
N TRP A 29 -4.17 19.98 1.26
CA TRP A 29 -3.19 18.99 0.82
C TRP A 29 -3.72 18.16 -0.36
N VAL A 30 -4.99 17.80 -0.33
CA VAL A 30 -5.65 17.11 -1.46
C VAL A 30 -5.59 17.97 -2.73
N ALA A 31 -5.88 19.28 -2.60
CA ALA A 31 -5.85 20.22 -3.72
C ALA A 31 -4.44 20.35 -4.32
N ASN A 32 -3.41 20.40 -3.48
CA ASN A 32 -2.01 20.49 -3.92
C ASN A 32 -1.59 19.29 -4.78
N TRP A 33 -2.08 18.08 -4.45
CA TRP A 33 -1.74 16.86 -5.16
C TRP A 33 -2.65 16.52 -6.35
N ARG A 34 -3.78 17.21 -6.53
CA ARG A 34 -4.73 16.92 -7.61
C ARG A 34 -4.09 17.04 -8.98
N LYS A 35 -3.47 18.20 -9.26
CA LYS A 35 -2.85 18.44 -10.57
C LYS A 35 -1.66 17.51 -10.84
N PRO A 36 -0.69 17.34 -9.92
CA PRO A 36 0.41 16.39 -10.12
C PRO A 36 -0.06 14.96 -10.42
N LEU A 37 -1.10 14.48 -9.72
CA LEU A 37 -1.69 13.17 -9.96
C LEU A 37 -2.36 13.08 -11.32
N ASP A 38 -3.17 14.07 -11.69
CA ASP A 38 -3.87 14.11 -12.97
C ASP A 38 -2.91 14.17 -14.15
N ASP A 39 -1.80 14.90 -14.02
CA ASP A 39 -0.74 14.99 -15.04
C ASP A 39 0.06 13.67 -15.16
N ALA A 40 0.15 12.89 -14.08
CA ALA A 40 0.83 11.61 -14.05
C ALA A 40 0.03 10.47 -14.69
N ILE A 41 -1.29 10.62 -14.83
CA ILE A 41 -2.19 9.59 -15.29
C ILE A 41 -2.23 9.57 -16.82
N VAL A 42 -2.02 8.38 -17.39
CA VAL A 42 -2.02 8.17 -18.85
C VAL A 42 -3.43 8.03 -19.40
N ASP A 43 -4.28 7.27 -18.73
CA ASP A 43 -5.67 7.07 -19.13
C ASP A 43 -6.59 7.23 -17.91
N LYS A 44 -7.39 8.31 -17.91
CA LYS A 44 -8.30 8.64 -16.80
C LYS A 44 -9.42 7.62 -16.57
N ARG A 45 -9.66 6.72 -17.51
CA ARG A 45 -10.65 5.64 -17.39
C ARG A 45 -10.12 4.46 -16.60
N ARG A 46 -8.79 4.36 -16.47
CA ARG A 46 -8.13 3.28 -15.73
C ARG A 46 -8.05 3.61 -14.25
N PRO A 47 -8.21 2.62 -13.37
CA PRO A 47 -8.10 2.84 -11.93
C PRO A 47 -6.71 3.34 -11.53
N ARG A 48 -6.70 4.13 -10.47
CA ARG A 48 -5.49 4.66 -9.81
C ARG A 48 -5.13 3.76 -8.64
N ILE A 49 -4.05 3.04 -8.74
CA ILE A 49 -3.62 2.07 -7.73
C ILE A 49 -2.33 2.55 -7.07
N GLY A 50 -2.40 2.80 -5.77
CA GLY A 50 -1.19 3.10 -4.98
C GLY A 50 -0.38 1.83 -4.75
N LEU A 51 0.94 1.92 -4.91
CA LEU A 51 1.83 0.78 -4.75
C LEU A 51 2.99 1.11 -3.80
N MET A 52 3.16 0.25 -2.77
CA MET A 52 4.32 0.25 -1.89
C MET A 52 4.83 -1.17 -1.71
N TRP A 53 6.03 -1.44 -2.21
CA TRP A 53 6.60 -2.79 -2.29
C TRP A 53 7.67 -3.09 -1.26
N SER A 54 8.23 -2.07 -0.60
CA SER A 54 9.25 -2.29 0.40
C SER A 54 9.03 -1.44 1.65
N GLY A 55 9.42 -1.97 2.79
CA GLY A 55 9.51 -1.25 4.05
C GLY A 55 10.92 -0.74 4.30
N GLY A 56 11.07 0.18 5.27
CA GLY A 56 12.38 0.68 5.70
C GLY A 56 13.31 -0.45 6.15
N GLN A 57 14.61 -0.25 5.96
CA GLN A 57 15.63 -1.28 6.23
C GLN A 57 15.82 -1.62 7.72
N ILE A 58 15.28 -0.80 8.62
CA ILE A 58 15.50 -0.90 10.08
C ILE A 58 14.60 -1.92 10.77
N THR A 59 13.67 -2.54 10.05
CA THR A 59 12.64 -3.36 10.68
C THR A 59 13.03 -4.83 10.81
N ALA A 60 12.74 -5.39 11.99
CA ALA A 60 13.03 -6.77 12.38
C ALA A 60 12.32 -7.84 11.55
N ILE A 61 11.32 -7.50 10.76
CA ILE A 61 10.57 -8.46 9.94
C ILE A 61 11.28 -8.63 8.61
N LYS A 62 12.16 -9.62 8.55
CA LYS A 62 12.83 -10.03 7.32
C LYS A 62 11.80 -10.57 6.31
N GLY A 63 12.01 -10.28 5.03
CA GLY A 63 11.23 -10.89 3.96
C GLY A 63 9.84 -10.29 3.70
N ARG A 64 9.50 -9.12 4.29
CA ARG A 64 8.23 -8.43 4.01
C ARG A 64 8.23 -7.61 2.71
N SER A 65 9.40 -7.24 2.20
CA SER A 65 9.51 -6.48 0.96
C SER A 65 9.43 -7.42 -0.25
N ILE A 66 8.74 -6.96 -1.28
CA ILE A 66 8.64 -7.63 -2.57
C ILE A 66 9.72 -7.05 -3.48
N PRO A 67 10.61 -7.87 -4.07
CA PRO A 67 11.53 -7.36 -5.08
C PRO A 67 10.77 -6.71 -6.24
N LEU A 68 11.12 -5.47 -6.59
CA LEU A 68 10.41 -4.70 -7.63
C LEU A 68 10.35 -5.45 -8.97
N VAL A 69 11.36 -6.24 -9.29
CA VAL A 69 11.40 -7.06 -10.52
C VAL A 69 10.23 -8.02 -10.62
N LEU A 70 9.70 -8.54 -9.51
CA LEU A 70 8.56 -9.44 -9.49
C LEU A 70 7.23 -8.74 -9.76
N LEU A 71 7.18 -7.42 -9.64
CA LEU A 71 5.96 -6.63 -9.90
C LEU A 71 5.74 -6.32 -11.39
N ARG A 72 6.66 -6.71 -12.26
CA ARG A 72 6.62 -6.37 -13.69
C ARG A 72 5.29 -6.74 -14.34
N GLU A 73 4.84 -8.00 -14.18
CA GLU A 73 3.58 -8.46 -14.76
C GLU A 73 2.36 -7.72 -14.19
N LEU A 74 2.43 -7.28 -12.93
CA LEU A 74 1.39 -6.47 -12.31
C LEU A 74 1.35 -5.08 -12.93
N LEU A 75 2.51 -4.47 -13.16
CA LEU A 75 2.65 -3.14 -13.74
C LEU A 75 2.27 -3.07 -15.22
N ASP A 76 2.23 -4.20 -15.92
CA ASP A 76 1.76 -4.31 -17.30
C ASP A 76 0.22 -4.30 -17.42
N LEU A 77 -0.51 -4.40 -16.31
CA LEU A 77 -1.96 -4.34 -16.30
C LEU A 77 -2.47 -2.94 -16.69
N PRO A 78 -3.66 -2.83 -17.29
CA PRO A 78 -4.24 -1.55 -17.72
C PRO A 78 -4.78 -0.73 -16.53
N ALA A 79 -3.88 -0.34 -15.62
CA ALA A 79 -4.12 0.51 -14.46
C ALA A 79 -3.09 1.65 -14.42
N ASN A 80 -3.39 2.69 -13.65
CA ASN A 80 -2.44 3.76 -13.35
C ASN A 80 -1.78 3.48 -12.00
N PHE A 81 -0.58 2.95 -12.01
CA PHE A 81 0.15 2.66 -10.78
C PHE A 81 0.90 3.89 -10.29
N ILE A 82 0.68 4.25 -9.03
CA ILE A 82 1.25 5.40 -8.35
C ILE A 82 2.15 4.89 -7.20
N SER A 83 3.43 5.20 -7.25
CA SER A 83 4.37 4.84 -6.18
C SER A 83 4.09 5.64 -4.92
N LEU A 84 3.87 4.94 -3.82
CA LEU A 84 3.82 5.51 -2.47
C LEU A 84 5.15 5.34 -1.72
N GLN A 85 6.17 4.83 -2.42
CA GLN A 85 7.51 4.60 -1.88
C GLN A 85 8.26 5.95 -1.84
N LYS A 86 8.60 6.44 -0.66
CA LYS A 86 9.40 7.66 -0.50
C LYS A 86 10.87 7.40 -0.82
N GLU A 87 11.43 6.36 -0.21
CA GLU A 87 12.82 5.95 -0.43
C GLU A 87 12.85 4.78 -1.40
N ILE A 88 13.53 4.95 -2.50
CA ILE A 88 13.74 3.89 -3.49
C ILE A 88 15.23 3.52 -3.51
N SER A 89 15.52 2.23 -3.44
CA SER A 89 16.90 1.74 -3.54
C SER A 89 17.52 2.08 -4.90
N SER A 90 18.84 2.20 -4.96
CA SER A 90 19.55 2.44 -6.23
C SER A 90 19.25 1.35 -7.27
N ASN A 91 19.12 0.10 -6.83
CA ASN A 91 18.77 -1.02 -7.71
C ASN A 91 17.35 -0.87 -8.28
N ASP A 92 16.38 -0.50 -7.43
CA ASP A 92 15.00 -0.28 -7.88
C ASP A 92 14.90 0.97 -8.77
N THR A 93 15.65 2.01 -8.48
CA THR A 93 15.72 3.21 -9.34
C THR A 93 16.21 2.86 -10.76
N ALA A 94 17.26 2.06 -10.86
CA ALA A 94 17.76 1.59 -12.16
C ALA A 94 16.71 0.73 -12.89
N LEU A 95 16.01 -0.14 -12.16
CA LEU A 95 14.97 -0.98 -12.71
C LEU A 95 13.77 -0.16 -13.22
N LEU A 96 13.32 0.83 -12.45
CA LEU A 96 12.22 1.72 -12.85
C LEU A 96 12.46 2.43 -14.18
N GLN A 97 13.74 2.77 -14.48
CA GLN A 97 14.12 3.37 -15.76
C GLN A 97 14.01 2.41 -16.95
N THR A 98 14.00 1.10 -16.69
CA THR A 98 13.94 0.05 -17.73
C THR A 98 12.56 -0.56 -17.91
N LEU A 99 11.60 -0.24 -17.03
CA LEU A 99 10.24 -0.75 -17.14
C LEU A 99 9.55 -0.18 -18.38
N PRO A 100 8.94 -1.03 -19.22
CA PRO A 100 8.25 -0.58 -20.42
C PRO A 100 6.95 0.15 -20.06
N GLY A 101 6.56 1.10 -20.92
CA GLY A 101 5.26 1.76 -20.87
C GLY A 101 5.07 2.79 -19.76
N PRO A 102 3.81 3.17 -19.47
CA PRO A 102 3.48 4.15 -18.44
C PRO A 102 3.77 3.66 -17.01
N GLY A 103 3.95 2.36 -16.86
CA GLY A 103 4.43 1.65 -15.67
C GLY A 103 4.01 2.26 -14.33
N LEU A 104 4.98 2.37 -13.44
CA LEU A 104 4.83 2.93 -12.11
C LEU A 104 5.24 4.42 -12.12
N ARG A 105 4.33 5.31 -11.74
CA ARG A 105 4.60 6.74 -11.57
C ARG A 105 5.17 7.01 -10.20
N HIS A 106 6.36 7.59 -10.17
CA HIS A 106 7.01 8.04 -8.95
C HIS A 106 7.24 9.55 -9.01
N PHE A 107 6.88 10.27 -7.94
CA PHE A 107 6.91 11.74 -7.93
C PHE A 107 8.28 12.34 -7.59
N GLY A 108 9.25 11.51 -7.18
CA GLY A 108 10.60 11.96 -6.89
C GLY A 108 10.70 12.95 -5.72
N ALA A 109 11.55 13.98 -5.87
CA ALA A 109 11.94 14.89 -4.81
C ALA A 109 10.76 15.60 -4.08
N PRO A 110 9.71 16.11 -4.74
CA PRO A 110 8.59 16.73 -4.02
C PRO A 110 7.89 15.78 -3.04
N PHE A 111 7.87 14.49 -3.33
CA PHE A 111 7.29 13.47 -2.47
C PHE A 111 8.29 12.90 -1.46
N SER A 112 9.56 12.89 -1.82
CA SER A 112 10.67 12.38 -1.00
C SER A 112 11.40 13.46 -0.20
N ASP A 113 10.96 14.73 -0.27
CA ASP A 113 11.63 15.82 0.44
C ASP A 113 11.56 15.60 1.95
N VAL A 114 12.71 15.29 2.52
CA VAL A 114 12.93 14.89 3.90
C VAL A 114 12.59 16.01 4.90
N GLN A 115 12.44 17.25 4.44
CA GLN A 115 12.09 18.37 5.30
C GLN A 115 10.59 18.38 5.68
N GLN A 116 9.75 17.66 4.93
CA GLN A 116 8.36 17.41 5.30
C GLN A 116 8.23 15.95 5.74
N THR A 117 8.50 15.73 7.01
CA THR A 117 8.58 14.40 7.63
C THR A 117 7.23 13.79 7.98
N ASP A 118 6.14 14.46 7.68
CA ASP A 118 4.80 13.96 7.98
C ASP A 118 4.21 13.13 6.83
N PHE A 119 3.11 12.44 7.16
CA PHE A 119 2.37 11.63 6.21
C PHE A 119 1.31 12.43 5.43
N ALA A 120 1.28 13.76 5.51
CA ALA A 120 0.22 14.57 4.91
C ALA A 120 0.16 14.42 3.38
N ASP A 121 1.32 14.50 2.72
CA ASP A 121 1.41 14.25 1.27
C ASP A 121 0.98 12.84 0.89
N THR A 122 1.47 11.85 1.64
CA THR A 122 1.09 10.45 1.42
C THR A 122 -0.42 10.24 1.58
N ALA A 123 -1.01 10.83 2.62
CA ALA A 123 -2.45 10.77 2.87
C ALA A 123 -3.24 11.48 1.76
N ALA A 124 -2.77 12.64 1.30
CA ALA A 124 -3.39 13.40 0.22
C ALA A 124 -3.37 12.62 -1.11
N ILE A 125 -2.27 11.96 -1.43
CA ILE A 125 -2.19 11.08 -2.60
C ILE A 125 -3.16 9.91 -2.43
N ILE A 126 -3.09 9.17 -1.31
CA ILE A 126 -3.93 8.00 -1.03
C ILE A 126 -5.42 8.34 -1.15
N SER A 127 -5.85 9.51 -0.66
CA SER A 127 -7.26 9.90 -0.72
C SER A 127 -7.81 9.99 -2.14
N GLN A 128 -6.96 10.21 -3.14
CA GLN A 128 -7.30 10.38 -4.55
C GLN A 128 -7.09 9.10 -5.39
N LEU A 129 -6.73 7.99 -4.75
CA LEU A 129 -6.59 6.68 -5.39
C LEU A 129 -7.87 5.87 -5.27
N ASP A 130 -8.04 4.87 -6.12
CA ASP A 130 -9.17 3.92 -6.03
C ASP A 130 -8.89 2.89 -4.93
N TRP A 131 -7.69 2.29 -4.91
CA TRP A 131 -7.23 1.43 -3.82
C TRP A 131 -5.70 1.43 -3.70
N VAL A 132 -5.20 0.82 -2.65
CA VAL A 132 -3.77 0.73 -2.34
C VAL A 132 -3.34 -0.73 -2.23
N ILE A 133 -2.20 -1.06 -2.82
CA ILE A 133 -1.48 -2.31 -2.60
C ILE A 133 -0.19 -1.97 -1.86
N SER A 134 -0.05 -2.44 -0.64
CA SER A 134 1.11 -2.12 0.19
C SER A 134 1.55 -3.32 1.00
N VAL A 135 2.82 -3.63 0.98
CA VAL A 135 3.38 -4.54 1.99
C VAL A 135 3.14 -3.97 3.39
N ASP A 136 3.29 -4.79 4.43
CA ASP A 136 3.07 -4.40 5.82
C ASP A 136 3.97 -3.23 6.24
N THR A 137 3.43 -2.02 6.12
CA THR A 137 4.11 -0.75 6.42
C THR A 137 3.13 0.28 7.00
N SER A 138 3.66 1.39 7.50
CA SER A 138 2.85 2.54 7.94
C SER A 138 1.89 3.06 6.85
N VAL A 139 2.25 2.93 5.58
CA VAL A 139 1.40 3.32 4.45
C VAL A 139 0.16 2.43 4.34
N ALA A 140 0.29 1.12 4.57
CA ALA A 140 -0.87 0.21 4.61
C ALA A 140 -1.85 0.61 5.72
N HIS A 141 -1.33 0.89 6.92
CA HIS A 141 -2.14 1.35 8.05
C HIS A 141 -2.79 2.72 7.79
N LEU A 142 -2.04 3.66 7.21
CA LEU A 142 -2.57 4.98 6.85
C LEU A 142 -3.70 4.88 5.83
N ALA A 143 -3.52 4.11 4.76
CA ALA A 143 -4.54 3.90 3.74
C ALA A 143 -5.81 3.30 4.33
N ALA A 144 -5.68 2.26 5.14
CA ALA A 144 -6.80 1.61 5.80
C ALA A 144 -7.51 2.54 6.80
N ALA A 145 -6.76 3.34 7.57
CA ALA A 145 -7.30 4.32 8.52
C ALA A 145 -8.05 5.48 7.84
N LEU A 146 -7.66 5.83 6.60
CA LEU A 146 -8.37 6.76 5.74
C LEU A 146 -9.61 6.12 5.07
N GLY A 147 -9.90 4.86 5.34
CA GLY A 147 -11.03 4.12 4.75
C GLY A 147 -10.78 3.71 3.30
N LYS A 148 -9.55 3.79 2.81
CA LYS A 148 -9.19 3.35 1.48
C LYS A 148 -9.13 1.83 1.42
N GLU A 149 -9.75 1.22 0.41
CA GLU A 149 -9.54 -0.20 0.15
C GLU A 149 -8.05 -0.50 0.04
N THR A 150 -7.57 -1.45 0.83
CA THR A 150 -6.14 -1.73 0.95
C THR A 150 -5.88 -3.23 0.86
N TRP A 151 -5.05 -3.62 -0.09
CA TRP A 151 -4.60 -4.99 -0.29
C TRP A 151 -3.20 -5.15 0.26
N ILE A 152 -3.02 -6.09 1.17
CA ILE A 152 -1.76 -6.25 1.89
C ILE A 152 -1.18 -7.64 1.59
N PRO A 153 -0.16 -7.72 0.71
CA PRO A 153 0.66 -8.91 0.58
C PRO A 153 1.50 -9.11 1.84
N LEU A 154 1.37 -10.28 2.46
CA LEU A 154 2.03 -10.63 3.71
C LEU A 154 3.04 -11.77 3.52
N PRO A 155 4.21 -11.71 4.19
CA PRO A 155 5.12 -12.83 4.25
C PRO A 155 4.49 -14.02 4.98
N LYS A 156 5.08 -15.21 4.84
CA LYS A 156 4.64 -16.44 5.51
C LYS A 156 4.50 -16.26 7.01
N VAL A 157 5.45 -15.55 7.62
CA VAL A 157 5.42 -15.14 9.03
C VAL A 157 5.15 -13.65 9.05
N SER A 158 3.91 -13.29 9.29
CA SER A 158 3.46 -11.90 9.33
C SER A 158 3.44 -11.33 10.75
N ASP A 159 3.29 -10.02 10.88
CA ASP A 159 3.08 -9.37 12.17
C ASP A 159 1.77 -9.87 12.81
N TRP A 160 1.76 -9.95 14.13
CA TRP A 160 0.63 -10.44 14.94
C TRP A 160 -0.68 -9.67 14.69
N ARG A 161 -0.59 -8.42 14.27
CA ARG A 161 -1.76 -7.56 13.98
C ARG A 161 -2.64 -8.14 12.89
N TRP A 162 -2.03 -8.87 11.98
CA TRP A 162 -2.75 -9.47 10.85
C TRP A 162 -3.36 -10.81 11.19
N LEU A 163 -3.09 -11.35 12.40
CA LEU A 163 -3.55 -12.66 12.87
C LEU A 163 -3.15 -13.80 11.91
N GLU A 164 -3.72 -14.96 12.09
CA GLU A 164 -3.52 -16.13 11.24
C GLU A 164 -4.85 -16.58 10.61
N ALA A 165 -4.75 -17.38 9.55
CA ALA A 165 -5.88 -18.09 8.92
C ALA A 165 -7.07 -17.19 8.49
N ARG A 166 -6.83 -15.91 8.17
CA ARG A 166 -7.87 -15.00 7.66
C ARG A 166 -7.33 -14.09 6.56
N ASN A 167 -8.23 -13.66 5.67
CA ASN A 167 -7.91 -12.79 4.53
C ASN A 167 -8.48 -11.37 4.71
N ASP A 168 -9.08 -11.07 5.85
CA ASP A 168 -9.57 -9.76 6.27
C ASP A 168 -8.81 -9.27 7.51
N SER A 169 -9.11 -8.07 7.97
CA SER A 169 -8.51 -7.49 9.17
C SER A 169 -9.59 -7.12 10.18
N PRO A 170 -9.42 -7.45 11.48
CA PRO A 170 -10.32 -6.95 12.52
C PRO A 170 -10.13 -5.45 12.81
N TRP A 171 -9.01 -4.86 12.37
CA TRP A 171 -8.69 -3.45 12.59
C TRP A 171 -9.28 -2.53 11.52
N TYR A 172 -9.50 -3.06 10.29
CA TYR A 172 -9.88 -2.27 9.12
C TYR A 172 -10.80 -3.08 8.23
N SER A 173 -12.03 -2.65 8.05
CA SER A 173 -13.03 -3.40 7.27
C SER A 173 -12.75 -3.45 5.76
N GLN A 174 -11.93 -2.50 5.25
CA GLN A 174 -11.58 -2.42 3.82
C GLN A 174 -10.24 -3.09 3.48
N VAL A 175 -9.66 -3.84 4.41
CA VAL A 175 -8.39 -4.54 4.18
C VAL A 175 -8.64 -5.94 3.65
N ARG A 176 -7.89 -6.31 2.61
CA ARG A 176 -7.77 -7.68 2.12
C ARG A 176 -6.32 -8.14 2.24
N LEU A 177 -6.13 -9.30 2.87
CA LEU A 177 -4.81 -9.89 3.12
C LEU A 177 -4.51 -10.98 2.09
N PHE A 178 -3.30 -10.97 1.55
CA PHE A 178 -2.77 -11.99 0.65
C PHE A 178 -1.54 -12.61 1.31
N ARG A 179 -1.58 -13.90 1.64
CA ARG A 179 -0.57 -14.54 2.49
C ARG A 179 0.31 -15.49 1.71
N GLN A 180 1.64 -15.40 1.90
CA GLN A 180 2.56 -16.41 1.38
C GLN A 180 2.26 -17.80 1.95
N SER A 181 2.14 -18.78 1.08
CA SER A 181 2.11 -20.20 1.45
C SER A 181 3.53 -20.73 1.74
N THR A 182 4.51 -20.24 0.98
CA THR A 182 5.93 -20.59 1.10
C THR A 182 6.76 -19.34 1.36
N ALA A 183 7.60 -19.36 2.38
CA ALA A 183 8.42 -18.20 2.74
C ALA A 183 9.32 -17.75 1.57
N GLY A 184 9.26 -16.46 1.25
CA GLY A 184 10.04 -15.84 0.17
C GLY A 184 9.46 -16.01 -1.23
N ASP A 185 8.44 -16.85 -1.42
CA ASP A 185 7.76 -16.98 -2.73
C ASP A 185 6.58 -16.02 -2.84
N TRP A 186 6.80 -14.93 -3.57
CA TRP A 186 5.79 -13.89 -3.82
C TRP A 186 4.94 -14.16 -5.06
N ASN A 187 5.36 -15.06 -5.96
CA ASN A 187 4.69 -15.25 -7.25
C ASN A 187 3.22 -15.67 -7.13
N PRO A 188 2.82 -16.62 -6.26
CA PRO A 188 1.42 -16.98 -6.12
C PRO A 188 0.55 -15.80 -5.69
N ILE A 189 1.02 -15.01 -4.70
CA ILE A 189 0.32 -13.82 -4.21
C ILE A 189 0.17 -12.78 -5.32
N LEU A 190 1.23 -12.50 -6.06
CA LEU A 190 1.20 -11.53 -7.15
C LEU A 190 0.27 -11.99 -8.26
N GLY A 191 0.19 -13.29 -8.54
CA GLY A 191 -0.78 -13.88 -9.44
C GLY A 191 -2.23 -13.65 -8.96
N GLU A 192 -2.51 -13.88 -7.68
CA GLU A 192 -3.83 -13.63 -7.09
C GLU A 192 -4.22 -12.15 -7.14
N ILE A 193 -3.29 -11.25 -6.80
CA ILE A 193 -3.48 -9.79 -6.88
C ILE A 193 -3.76 -9.39 -8.33
N GLY A 194 -2.97 -9.87 -9.27
CA GLY A 194 -3.15 -9.60 -10.69
C GLY A 194 -4.50 -10.08 -11.22
N ALA A 195 -4.95 -11.26 -10.81
CA ALA A 195 -6.28 -11.78 -11.15
C ALA A 195 -7.40 -10.92 -10.55
N ALA A 196 -7.24 -10.49 -9.30
CA ALA A 196 -8.20 -9.61 -8.63
C ALA A 196 -8.29 -8.23 -9.28
N ILE A 197 -7.18 -7.67 -9.79
CA ILE A 197 -7.19 -6.43 -10.56
C ILE A 197 -7.93 -6.65 -11.88
N ARG A 198 -7.58 -7.69 -12.65
CA ARG A 198 -8.25 -7.98 -13.94
C ARG A 198 -9.75 -8.13 -13.82
N ALA A 199 -10.23 -8.68 -12.71
CA ALA A 199 -11.66 -8.84 -12.46
C ALA A 199 -12.41 -7.51 -12.23
N ARG A 200 -11.69 -6.39 -12.10
CA ARG A 200 -12.25 -5.04 -11.85
C ARG A 200 -12.00 -4.05 -13.01
N LEU A 201 -11.29 -4.48 -14.03
CA LEU A 201 -11.01 -3.72 -15.24
C LEU A 201 -12.05 -3.99 -16.31
#